data_8b4234b519c5004f90545a7812613506
#
_entry.id   8b4234b519c5004f90545a7812613506
#
_cell.length_a   1.000
_cell.length_b   1.000
_cell.length_c   1.000
_cell.angle_alpha   90.00
_cell.angle_beta   90.00
_cell.angle_gamma   90.00
#
_symmetry.space_group_name_H-M   'P 1'
#
loop_
_entity.id
_entity.type
_entity.pdbx_description
1 polymer ?
#
loop_
_entity_poly.entity_id
_entity_poly.type
_entity_poly.pdbx_seq_one_letter_code
_entity_poly.pdbx_strand_id
1 'polypeptide(L)'
;MKLIATSLSIGTLLLLTQAQEPQQDRKVIHLTEITCKKFVEEMKGEQGIIVAWLQGYYLPEHEPPVIDVDKLLSDSAKLTGYCINKPEDDLMTAAEAIFGK
;
A
#
# COMPACT_ATOMS: atom_id res chain seq x y z
N MET A 1 6.75 57.75 -5.81
CA MET A 1 6.71 57.52 -4.70
C MET A 1 5.78 56.51 -4.24
N LYS A 2 4.68 56.52 -4.36
CA LYS A 2 3.77 55.61 -3.94
C LYS A 2 3.84 54.30 -4.53
N LEU A 3 4.34 54.14 -5.62
CA LEU A 3 4.34 52.90 -6.28
C LEU A 3 4.94 51.81 -5.52
N ILE A 4 5.88 52.07 -4.79
CA ILE A 4 6.55 51.08 -4.07
C ILE A 4 5.69 50.20 -3.25
N ALA A 5 4.76 50.70 -2.65
CA ALA A 5 3.94 49.92 -1.79
C ALA A 5 3.31 48.77 -2.46
N THR A 6 3.01 48.92 -3.66
CA THR A 6 2.31 47.87 -4.32
C THR A 6 3.06 46.63 -4.46
N SER A 7 4.28 46.68 -4.71
CA SER A 7 4.96 45.45 -4.96
C SER A 7 5.00 44.57 -3.77
N LEU A 8 4.92 45.08 -2.63
CA LEU A 8 4.96 44.25 -1.50
C LEU A 8 3.84 43.25 -1.44
N SER A 9 2.73 43.66 -1.74
CA SER A 9 1.62 42.77 -1.63
C SER A 9 1.75 41.55 -2.48
N ILE A 10 2.29 41.68 -3.58
CA ILE A 10 2.44 40.58 -4.47
C ILE A 10 3.27 39.49 -3.90
N GLY A 11 4.33 39.82 -3.29
CA GLY A 11 5.18 38.80 -2.74
C GLY A 11 4.45 37.96 -1.71
N THR A 12 3.63 38.59 -0.98
CA THR A 12 2.95 37.87 0.05
C THR A 12 2.04 36.81 -0.52
N LEU A 13 1.40 37.11 -1.57
CA LEU A 13 0.52 36.15 -2.16
C LEU A 13 1.23 34.90 -2.57
N LEU A 14 2.36 34.99 -3.11
CA LEU A 14 3.05 33.83 -3.52
C LEU A 14 3.33 32.88 -2.39
N LEU A 15 3.66 33.41 -1.28
CA LEU A 15 3.95 32.54 -0.17
C LEU A 15 2.75 31.76 0.21
N LEU A 16 1.63 32.36 0.20
CA LEU A 16 0.46 31.66 0.60
C LEU A 16 0.19 30.51 -0.33
N THR A 17 0.42 30.70 -1.57
CA THR A 17 0.16 29.67 -2.51
C THR A 17 0.98 28.46 -2.24
N GLN A 18 2.20 28.64 -1.90
CA GLN A 18 2.97 27.52 -1.62
C GLN A 18 2.56 26.80 -0.43
N ALA A 19 2.04 27.45 0.49
CA ALA A 19 1.68 26.79 1.69
C ALA A 19 0.64 25.78 1.50
N GLN A 20 -0.01 25.81 0.42
CA GLN A 20 -1.00 24.89 0.33
C GLN A 20 -0.75 23.69 -0.32
N GLU A 21 0.29 23.49 -0.89
CA GLU A 21 0.50 22.39 -1.56
C GLU A 21 0.50 21.14 -1.01
N PRO A 22 0.84 20.78 -0.20
CA PRO A 22 1.00 19.54 0.16
C PRO A 22 0.12 18.61 0.53
N GLN A 23 -0.88 18.58 0.41
CA GLN A 23 -1.70 17.65 0.79
C GLN A 23 -1.71 16.47 0.06
N GLN A 24 -0.92 15.69 -0.09
CA GLN A 24 -0.95 14.53 -0.76
C GLN A 24 -1.89 13.58 -0.28
N ASP A 25 -2.54 12.86 -1.02
CA ASP A 25 -3.43 11.83 -0.65
C ASP A 25 -2.64 10.72 -0.10
N ARG A 26 -2.90 10.27 1.07
CA ARG A 26 -2.22 9.14 1.60
C ARG A 26 -2.83 7.91 1.06
N LYS A 27 -2.06 6.97 0.65
CA LYS A 27 -2.57 5.73 0.19
C LYS A 27 -2.65 4.79 1.36
N VAL A 28 -3.81 4.34 1.69
CA VAL A 28 -4.03 3.39 2.78
C VAL A 28 -4.68 2.16 2.20
N ILE A 29 -4.11 1.00 2.46
CA ILE A 29 -4.61 -0.25 1.93
C ILE A 29 -5.31 -1.01 3.05
N HIS A 30 -6.59 -1.23 2.90
CA HIS A 30 -7.37 -1.94 3.89
C HIS A 30 -7.52 -3.38 3.45
N LEU A 31 -6.71 -4.25 4.00
CA LEU A 31 -6.63 -5.62 3.53
C LEU A 31 -7.93 -6.39 3.67
N THR A 32 -8.75 -6.03 4.64
CA THR A 32 -10.00 -6.75 4.82
C THR A 32 -11.06 -6.34 3.79
N GLU A 33 -10.76 -5.35 2.97
CA GLU A 33 -11.71 -4.91 1.96
C GLU A 33 -11.30 -5.30 0.56
N ILE A 34 -10.30 -6.15 0.43
CA ILE A 34 -9.78 -6.53 -0.87
C ILE A 34 -10.24 -7.93 -1.21
N THR A 35 -10.79 -8.11 -2.39
CA THR A 35 -11.12 -9.46 -2.86
C THR A 35 -9.92 -10.02 -3.60
N CYS A 36 -9.89 -11.32 -3.76
CA CYS A 36 -8.88 -11.98 -4.55
C CYS A 36 -8.79 -11.38 -5.96
N LYS A 37 -9.94 -11.11 -6.56
CA LYS A 37 -9.96 -10.56 -7.89
C LYS A 37 -9.27 -9.20 -7.91
N LYS A 38 -9.57 -8.36 -6.95
CA LYS A 38 -8.97 -7.04 -6.92
C LYS A 38 -7.46 -7.14 -6.71
N PHE A 39 -7.04 -8.03 -5.85
CA PHE A 39 -5.62 -8.22 -5.58
C PHE A 39 -4.88 -8.57 -6.86
N VAL A 40 -5.41 -9.49 -7.63
CA VAL A 40 -4.74 -9.96 -8.84
C VAL A 40 -4.83 -8.94 -9.97
N GLU A 41 -5.98 -8.31 -10.14
CA GLU A 41 -6.18 -7.47 -11.30
C GLU A 41 -5.90 -6.00 -11.12
N GLU A 42 -6.09 -5.48 -9.94
CA GLU A 42 -5.96 -4.06 -9.73
C GLU A 42 -4.84 -3.62 -8.83
N MET A 43 -4.18 -4.52 -8.18
CA MET A 43 -3.17 -4.15 -7.21
C MET A 43 -1.81 -4.73 -7.51
N LYS A 44 -1.48 -4.83 -8.80
CA LYS A 44 -0.21 -5.42 -9.15
C LYS A 44 0.98 -4.69 -8.58
N GLY A 45 0.88 -3.40 -8.44
CA GLY A 45 1.99 -2.65 -7.91
C GLY A 45 2.15 -2.78 -6.40
N GLU A 46 1.10 -3.23 -5.71
CA GLU A 46 1.13 -3.34 -4.27
C GLU A 46 1.29 -4.78 -3.79
N GLN A 47 1.35 -5.74 -4.69
CA GLN A 47 1.38 -7.12 -4.26
C GLN A 47 2.55 -7.44 -3.35
N GLY A 48 3.71 -6.95 -3.68
CA GLY A 48 4.89 -7.24 -2.86
C GLY A 48 4.76 -6.74 -1.44
N ILE A 49 4.24 -5.53 -1.30
CA ILE A 49 4.12 -4.95 0.01
C ILE A 49 3.05 -5.68 0.81
N ILE A 50 1.99 -6.08 0.17
CA ILE A 50 0.91 -6.81 0.82
C ILE A 50 1.40 -8.16 1.30
N VAL A 51 2.13 -8.88 0.44
CA VAL A 51 2.62 -10.20 0.83
C VAL A 51 3.65 -10.09 1.95
N ALA A 52 4.50 -9.08 1.90
CA ALA A 52 5.47 -8.88 2.97
C ALA A 52 4.76 -8.63 4.30
N TRP A 53 3.69 -7.84 4.26
CA TRP A 53 2.93 -7.57 5.48
C TRP A 53 2.27 -8.85 5.99
N LEU A 54 1.72 -9.66 5.08
CA LEU A 54 1.07 -10.90 5.47
C LEU A 54 2.08 -11.88 6.07
N GLN A 55 3.27 -11.94 5.52
CA GLN A 55 4.28 -12.80 6.08
C GLN A 55 4.58 -12.41 7.53
N GLY A 56 4.66 -11.12 7.80
CA GLY A 56 4.90 -10.67 9.15
C GLY A 56 3.71 -10.93 10.06
N TYR A 57 2.51 -10.74 9.54
CA TYR A 57 1.31 -10.92 10.32
C TYR A 57 1.14 -12.39 10.75
N TYR A 58 1.55 -13.33 9.91
CA TYR A 58 1.44 -14.73 10.23
C TYR A 58 2.73 -15.33 10.78
N LEU A 59 3.73 -14.51 11.05
CA LEU A 59 4.99 -15.01 11.54
C LEU A 59 4.82 -15.56 12.94
N PRO A 60 5.33 -16.76 13.21
CA PRO A 60 5.24 -17.31 14.55
C PRO A 60 6.01 -16.45 15.53
N GLU A 61 5.51 -16.43 16.78
CA GLU A 61 6.08 -15.58 17.74
C GLU A 61 7.53 -15.77 17.98
N HIS A 62 8.07 -16.93 17.83
CA HIS A 62 9.46 -17.19 18.13
C HIS A 62 10.37 -16.98 16.95
N GLU A 63 9.88 -16.70 15.78
CA GLU A 63 10.72 -16.59 14.62
C GLU A 63 11.33 -15.22 14.50
N PRO A 64 12.55 -15.11 14.06
CA PRO A 64 13.15 -13.79 13.93
C PRO A 64 12.53 -13.03 12.75
N PRO A 65 12.45 -11.73 12.84
CA PRO A 65 11.85 -10.93 11.77
C PRO A 65 12.82 -10.72 10.63
N VAL A 66 12.84 -11.63 9.68
CA VAL A 66 13.73 -11.52 8.54
C VAL A 66 12.91 -11.49 7.26
N ILE A 67 13.43 -10.92 6.21
CA ILE A 67 12.81 -10.95 4.93
C ILE A 67 13.64 -11.85 4.04
N ASP A 68 13.06 -12.95 3.64
CA ASP A 68 13.70 -13.89 2.74
C ASP A 68 13.07 -13.62 1.39
N VAL A 69 13.81 -13.03 0.47
CA VAL A 69 13.27 -12.59 -0.80
C VAL A 69 12.74 -13.76 -1.63
N ASP A 70 13.43 -14.86 -1.62
CA ASP A 70 12.96 -16.02 -2.39
C ASP A 70 11.64 -16.52 -1.82
N LYS A 71 11.51 -16.52 -0.50
CA LYS A 71 10.27 -16.95 0.09
C LYS A 71 9.16 -15.94 -0.21
N LEU A 72 9.47 -14.67 -0.25
CA LEU A 72 8.51 -13.65 -0.57
C LEU A 72 7.96 -13.88 -1.99
N LEU A 73 8.82 -14.18 -2.93
CA LEU A 73 8.39 -14.41 -4.29
C LEU A 73 7.56 -15.69 -4.39
N SER A 74 7.97 -16.71 -3.69
CA SER A 74 7.24 -17.97 -3.70
C SER A 74 5.87 -17.82 -3.07
N ASP A 75 5.78 -17.12 -1.96
CA ASP A 75 4.51 -16.91 -1.28
C ASP A 75 3.59 -16.02 -2.12
N SER A 76 4.17 -15.05 -2.83
CA SER A 76 3.37 -14.22 -3.73
C SER A 76 2.75 -15.07 -4.83
N ALA A 77 3.51 -15.99 -5.37
CA ALA A 77 3.02 -16.86 -6.42
C ALA A 77 1.92 -17.77 -5.89
N LYS A 78 2.06 -18.26 -4.67
CA LYS A 78 1.04 -19.12 -4.08
C LYS A 78 -0.24 -18.36 -3.83
N LEU A 79 -0.14 -17.16 -3.31
CA LEU A 79 -1.32 -16.36 -3.02
C LEU A 79 -2.02 -15.97 -4.32
N THR A 80 -1.25 -15.59 -5.34
CA THR A 80 -1.83 -15.23 -6.62
C THR A 80 -2.53 -16.44 -7.24
N GLY A 81 -1.91 -17.60 -7.17
CA GLY A 81 -2.51 -18.82 -7.72
C GLY A 81 -3.81 -19.16 -7.03
N TYR A 82 -3.85 -19.02 -5.71
CA TYR A 82 -5.08 -19.27 -4.98
C TYR A 82 -6.16 -18.29 -5.45
N CYS A 83 -5.80 -17.02 -5.54
CA CYS A 83 -6.77 -15.99 -5.89
C CYS A 83 -7.26 -16.10 -7.33
N ILE A 84 -6.45 -16.57 -8.23
CA ILE A 84 -6.88 -16.78 -9.60
C ILE A 84 -7.98 -17.83 -9.63
N ASN A 85 -7.85 -18.87 -8.82
CA ASN A 85 -8.84 -19.90 -8.79
C ASN A 85 -10.07 -19.57 -7.95
N LYS A 86 -9.95 -18.64 -7.05
CA LYS A 86 -11.06 -18.26 -6.20
C LYS A 86 -11.20 -16.75 -6.13
N PRO A 87 -11.54 -16.13 -7.25
CA PRO A 87 -11.54 -14.67 -7.33
C PRO A 87 -12.54 -13.99 -6.41
N GLU A 88 -13.57 -14.71 -5.97
CA GLU A 88 -14.52 -14.09 -5.11
C GLU A 88 -14.22 -14.18 -3.66
N ASP A 89 -13.19 -14.90 -3.27
CA ASP A 89 -12.82 -14.98 -1.88
C ASP A 89 -12.22 -13.65 -1.45
N ASP A 90 -12.30 -13.38 -0.16
CA ASP A 90 -11.61 -12.20 0.37
C ASP A 90 -10.13 -12.49 0.45
N LEU A 91 -9.34 -11.48 0.30
CA LEU A 91 -7.89 -11.64 0.36
C LEU A 91 -7.45 -12.26 1.68
N MET A 92 -8.07 -11.85 2.78
CA MET A 92 -7.66 -12.40 4.08
C MET A 92 -8.03 -13.88 4.21
N THR A 93 -9.08 -14.34 3.54
CA THR A 93 -9.41 -15.75 3.51
C THR A 93 -8.32 -16.50 2.75
N ALA A 94 -7.88 -15.95 1.63
CA ALA A 94 -6.81 -16.57 0.86
C ALA A 94 -5.51 -16.57 1.67
N ALA A 95 -5.23 -15.48 2.36
CA ALA A 95 -4.02 -15.38 3.15
C ALA A 95 -4.02 -16.44 4.26
N GLU A 96 -5.16 -16.63 4.88
CA GLU A 96 -5.26 -17.63 5.92
C GLU A 96 -4.98 -19.02 5.34
N ALA A 97 -5.45 -19.29 4.16
CA ALA A 97 -5.23 -20.59 3.54
C ALA A 97 -3.76 -20.82 3.18
N ILE A 98 -3.06 -19.77 2.83
CA ILE A 98 -1.66 -19.90 2.42
C ILE A 98 -0.69 -19.79 3.59
N PHE A 99 -0.93 -18.86 4.49
CA PHE A 99 0.00 -18.60 5.57
C PHE A 99 -0.44 -19.07 6.94
N GLY A 100 -1.69 -19.34 7.09
CA GLY A 100 -2.26 -19.57 8.39
C GLY A 100 -2.09 -20.90 8.94
N LYS A 101 -1.09 -21.45 9.04
CA LYS A 101 -0.96 -22.73 9.57
C LYS A 101 -0.45 -22.76 10.81
#